data_3ac02045bc69e219546de62e986751ef
#
_entry.id   3ac02045bc69e219546de62e986751ef
#
_cell.length_a   1.000
_cell.length_b   1.000
_cell.length_c   1.000
_cell.angle_alpha   90.00
_cell.angle_beta   90.00
_cell.angle_gamma   90.00
#
_symmetry.space_group_name_H-M   'P 1'
#
loop_
_entity.id
_entity.type
_entity.pdbx_description
1 polymer ?
#
loop_
_entity_poly.entity_id
_entity_poly.type
_entity_poly.pdbx_seq_one_letter_code
_entity_poly.pdbx_strand_id
1 'polypeptide(L)'
;MKDSKNSPGPSLLDFPRPSVAVDTAVLTVSEGSVCVLLVRRAEDHQHRKWALPGTFLRERETLADAVLRCLREKAGISGRVPRQLQVFDEPSRDDRGWVLSVAHVDVVPLVALEEALKSDGVRLASVTGEPDLIAGLPYGHADIVAKAVEWLRAVYAEAPDPGALLDEPFTLKDLRELHEVVAGAPLMRDTFRRYMEPKLAGTGQMSDGTRGRPSRLWVRGG
;
A
#
# COMPACT_ATOMS: atom_id res chain seq x y z
N MET A 1 -31.52 0.13 -57.10
CA MET A 1 -30.32 -0.11 -56.28
C MET A 1 -30.30 0.98 -55.23
N LYS A 2 -30.54 0.66 -53.94
CA LYS A 2 -30.44 1.61 -52.82
C LYS A 2 -29.04 1.50 -52.26
N ASP A 3 -28.26 2.55 -52.43
CA ASP A 3 -26.98 2.71 -51.73
C ASP A 3 -27.23 2.71 -50.21
N SER A 4 -26.89 1.62 -49.55
CA SER A 4 -26.84 1.60 -48.09
C SER A 4 -25.63 2.47 -47.67
N LYS A 5 -25.93 3.71 -47.29
CA LYS A 5 -24.95 4.60 -46.63
C LYS A 5 -24.38 3.87 -45.41
N ASN A 6 -23.15 3.41 -45.53
CA ASN A 6 -22.34 2.94 -44.45
C ASN A 6 -21.98 4.17 -43.59
N SER A 7 -22.85 4.57 -42.66
CA SER A 7 -22.51 5.62 -41.70
C SER A 7 -21.39 5.08 -40.81
N PRO A 8 -20.28 5.81 -40.65
CA PRO A 8 -19.26 5.40 -39.70
C PRO A 8 -19.89 5.25 -38.33
N GLY A 9 -19.54 4.17 -37.63
CA GLY A 9 -19.99 3.96 -36.25
C GLY A 9 -19.52 5.11 -35.30
N PRO A 10 -20.07 5.20 -34.10
CA PRO A 10 -19.75 6.27 -33.18
C PRO A 10 -18.22 6.32 -32.90
N SER A 11 -17.68 7.51 -32.92
CA SER A 11 -16.28 7.76 -32.53
C SER A 11 -16.12 7.64 -31.01
N LEU A 12 -14.95 7.22 -30.54
CA LEU A 12 -14.64 7.28 -29.10
C LEU A 12 -14.74 8.69 -28.52
N LEU A 13 -14.68 9.73 -29.36
CA LEU A 13 -14.85 11.13 -28.96
C LEU A 13 -16.29 11.51 -28.61
N ASP A 14 -17.26 10.70 -29.07
CA ASP A 14 -18.70 10.94 -28.84
C ASP A 14 -19.12 10.51 -27.41
N PHE A 15 -18.25 9.82 -26.67
CA PHE A 15 -18.52 9.38 -25.31
C PHE A 15 -17.84 10.28 -24.26
N PRO A 16 -18.55 10.63 -23.17
CA PRO A 16 -17.94 11.32 -22.02
C PRO A 16 -16.76 10.50 -21.46
N ARG A 17 -15.73 11.17 -21.03
CA ARG A 17 -14.51 10.54 -20.50
C ARG A 17 -14.22 11.00 -19.08
N PRO A 18 -14.06 10.08 -18.11
CA PRO A 18 -13.54 10.42 -16.80
C PRO A 18 -12.06 10.78 -16.91
N SER A 19 -11.59 11.62 -16.00
CA SER A 19 -10.16 11.67 -15.69
C SER A 19 -9.77 10.39 -14.96
N VAL A 20 -8.62 9.81 -15.29
CA VAL A 20 -8.10 8.62 -14.60
C VAL A 20 -6.95 9.03 -13.71
N ALA A 21 -7.07 8.73 -12.43
CA ALA A 21 -6.02 8.90 -11.43
C ALA A 21 -5.46 7.53 -11.02
N VAL A 22 -4.25 7.53 -10.50
CA VAL A 22 -3.68 6.44 -9.71
C VAL A 22 -3.41 6.97 -8.31
N ASP A 23 -3.80 6.23 -7.29
CA ASP A 23 -3.51 6.51 -5.89
C ASP A 23 -2.85 5.29 -5.27
N THR A 24 -1.80 5.46 -4.45
CA THR A 24 -1.04 4.34 -3.91
C THR A 24 -1.03 4.35 -2.39
N ALA A 25 -1.56 3.30 -1.76
CA ALA A 25 -1.39 3.04 -0.35
C ALA A 25 -0.04 2.33 -0.11
N VAL A 26 0.97 3.08 0.31
CA VAL A 26 2.26 2.53 0.73
C VAL A 26 2.16 2.22 2.22
N LEU A 27 2.15 0.93 2.56
CA LEU A 27 1.99 0.44 3.92
C LEU A 27 3.34 0.00 4.50
N THR A 28 3.50 0.20 5.79
CA THR A 28 4.62 -0.30 6.59
C THR A 28 4.15 -0.62 8.00
N VAL A 29 5.04 -1.21 8.81
CA VAL A 29 4.86 -1.33 10.25
C VAL A 29 5.88 -0.45 10.96
N SER A 30 5.41 0.40 11.85
CA SER A 30 6.22 1.29 12.68
C SER A 30 5.59 1.41 14.06
N GLU A 31 6.41 1.39 15.11
CA GLU A 31 6.00 1.56 16.51
C GLU A 31 4.83 0.65 16.92
N GLY A 32 4.84 -0.60 16.44
CA GLY A 32 3.81 -1.59 16.75
C GLY A 32 2.45 -1.34 16.07
N SER A 33 2.42 -0.55 15.02
CA SER A 33 1.20 -0.21 14.26
C SER A 33 1.39 -0.35 12.77
N VAL A 34 0.33 -0.74 12.05
CA VAL A 34 0.28 -0.58 10.60
C VAL A 34 0.14 0.89 10.28
N CYS A 35 1.06 1.40 9.48
CA CYS A 35 1.11 2.79 9.06
C CYS A 35 0.97 2.90 7.54
N VAL A 36 0.38 4.01 7.10
CA VAL A 36 0.30 4.39 5.68
C VAL A 36 1.12 5.66 5.46
N LEU A 37 1.86 5.68 4.35
CA LEU A 37 2.62 6.87 3.94
C LEU A 37 1.67 7.89 3.31
N LEU A 38 1.72 9.10 3.82
CA LEU A 38 0.96 10.24 3.32
C LEU A 38 1.90 11.31 2.80
N VAL A 39 1.45 12.04 1.79
CA VAL A 39 2.14 13.20 1.23
C VAL A 39 1.30 14.46 1.45
N ARG A 40 1.96 15.59 1.71
CA ARG A 40 1.30 16.89 1.81
C ARG A 40 0.94 17.36 0.40
N ARG A 41 -0.31 17.75 0.21
CA ARG A 41 -0.73 18.32 -1.06
C ARG A 41 -0.12 19.70 -1.28
N ALA A 42 0.27 19.97 -2.52
CA ALA A 42 0.62 21.34 -2.94
C ALA A 42 -0.59 22.25 -2.82
N GLU A 43 -0.36 23.56 -2.92
CA GLU A 43 -1.37 24.61 -2.78
C GLU A 43 -2.43 24.53 -3.89
N ASP A 44 -3.44 23.73 -3.68
CA ASP A 44 -4.70 23.73 -4.41
C ASP A 44 -5.85 24.01 -3.42
N HIS A 45 -7.11 23.98 -3.85
CA HIS A 45 -8.28 24.26 -3.01
C HIS A 45 -8.47 23.29 -1.81
N GLN A 46 -7.70 22.21 -1.74
CA GLN A 46 -7.61 21.31 -0.57
C GLN A 46 -6.32 21.57 0.24
N HIS A 47 -5.96 22.85 0.42
CA HIS A 47 -4.71 23.33 1.01
C HIS A 47 -4.14 22.46 2.13
N ARG A 48 -2.88 22.05 1.97
CA ARG A 48 -2.03 21.41 3.00
C ARG A 48 -2.60 20.16 3.64
N LYS A 49 -3.66 19.56 3.10
CA LYS A 49 -4.16 18.27 3.59
C LYS A 49 -3.19 17.14 3.24
N TRP A 50 -3.14 16.19 4.12
CA TRP A 50 -2.48 14.91 3.86
C TRP A 50 -3.32 14.06 2.93
N ALA A 51 -2.67 13.33 2.04
CA ALA A 51 -3.33 12.46 1.08
C ALA A 51 -2.42 11.27 0.74
N LEU A 52 -2.96 10.23 0.13
CA LEU A 52 -2.14 9.20 -0.50
C LEU A 52 -1.31 9.83 -1.64
N PRO A 53 -0.11 9.30 -1.93
CA PRO A 53 0.57 9.58 -3.18
C PRO A 53 -0.35 9.24 -4.36
N GLY A 54 -0.76 10.24 -5.12
CA GLY A 54 -1.70 10.10 -6.23
C GLY A 54 -1.40 11.09 -7.35
N THR A 55 -1.73 10.73 -8.58
CA THR A 55 -1.55 11.58 -9.77
C THR A 55 -2.53 11.19 -10.87
N PHE A 56 -2.80 12.13 -11.77
CA PHE A 56 -3.53 11.81 -12.99
C PHE A 56 -2.63 11.12 -14.01
N LEU A 57 -3.23 10.22 -14.77
CA LEU A 57 -2.61 9.57 -15.92
C LEU A 57 -2.31 10.62 -17.00
N ARG A 58 -1.14 10.53 -17.61
CA ARG A 58 -0.77 11.33 -18.79
C ARG A 58 -1.15 10.61 -20.07
N GLU A 59 -1.28 11.34 -21.16
CA GLU A 59 -1.55 10.73 -22.46
C GLU A 59 -0.46 9.70 -22.81
N ARG A 60 -0.88 8.51 -23.22
CA ARG A 60 -0.01 7.36 -23.58
C ARG A 60 0.86 6.82 -22.45
N GLU A 61 0.61 7.21 -21.20
CA GLU A 61 1.27 6.66 -20.02
C GLU A 61 0.52 5.41 -19.55
N THR A 62 1.24 4.36 -19.15
CA THR A 62 0.61 3.21 -18.49
C THR A 62 0.30 3.53 -17.03
N LEU A 63 -0.65 2.79 -16.41
CA LEU A 63 -0.96 2.93 -14.99
C LEU A 63 0.28 2.68 -14.12
N ALA A 64 1.08 1.66 -14.47
CA ALA A 64 2.30 1.34 -13.75
C ALA A 64 3.32 2.50 -13.81
N ASP A 65 3.53 3.10 -14.98
CA ASP A 65 4.45 4.24 -15.13
C ASP A 65 3.96 5.45 -14.33
N ALA A 66 2.65 5.73 -14.34
CA ALA A 66 2.06 6.81 -13.55
C ALA A 66 2.27 6.61 -12.05
N VAL A 67 2.08 5.38 -11.55
CA VAL A 67 2.34 5.02 -10.14
C VAL A 67 3.79 5.26 -9.79
N LEU A 68 4.73 4.71 -10.57
CA LEU A 68 6.17 4.86 -10.30
C LEU A 68 6.64 6.31 -10.38
N ARG A 69 6.13 7.06 -11.35
CA ARG A 69 6.36 8.50 -11.44
C ARG A 69 5.85 9.23 -10.21
N CYS A 70 4.63 8.94 -9.79
CA CYS A 70 4.01 9.56 -8.62
C CYS A 70 4.82 9.31 -7.34
N LEU A 71 5.20 8.06 -7.08
CA LEU A 71 6.00 7.70 -5.89
C LEU A 71 7.35 8.40 -5.88
N ARG A 72 8.04 8.45 -7.04
CA ARG A 72 9.32 9.14 -7.18
C ARG A 72 9.19 10.64 -6.98
N GLU A 73 8.22 11.30 -7.65
CA GLU A 73 8.08 12.75 -7.62
C GLU A 73 7.52 13.29 -6.29
N LYS A 74 6.61 12.56 -5.64
CA LYS A 74 5.89 13.04 -4.44
C LYS A 74 6.42 12.49 -3.13
N ALA A 75 7.01 11.31 -3.16
CA ALA A 75 7.51 10.64 -1.96
C ALA A 75 9.00 10.27 -2.02
N GLY A 76 9.70 10.53 -3.13
CA GLY A 76 11.11 10.17 -3.26
C GLY A 76 11.38 8.65 -3.31
N ILE A 77 10.35 7.84 -3.53
CA ILE A 77 10.42 6.36 -3.50
C ILE A 77 10.64 5.84 -4.91
N SER A 78 11.63 4.96 -5.07
CA SER A 78 11.98 4.31 -6.34
C SER A 78 12.22 2.81 -6.17
N GLY A 79 12.31 2.07 -7.29
CA GLY A 79 12.62 0.63 -7.27
C GLY A 79 11.50 -0.24 -6.71
N ARG A 80 10.26 0.25 -6.72
CA ARG A 80 9.08 -0.47 -6.23
C ARG A 80 8.28 -1.09 -7.38
N VAL A 81 7.42 -2.05 -7.03
CA VAL A 81 6.47 -2.68 -7.96
C VAL A 81 5.11 -2.76 -7.28
N PRO A 82 4.42 -1.62 -7.09
CA PRO A 82 3.12 -1.60 -6.45
C PRO A 82 2.11 -2.47 -7.20
N ARG A 83 1.28 -3.19 -6.45
CA ARG A 83 0.24 -4.04 -7.01
C ARG A 83 -1.06 -3.24 -7.17
N GLN A 84 -1.75 -3.41 -8.30
CA GLN A 84 -3.09 -2.87 -8.47
C GLN A 84 -4.03 -3.52 -7.45
N LEU A 85 -4.79 -2.69 -6.75
CA LEU A 85 -5.74 -3.10 -5.72
C LEU A 85 -7.15 -3.24 -6.32
N GLN A 86 -7.78 -2.12 -6.63
CA GLN A 86 -9.08 -2.06 -7.31
C GLN A 86 -9.33 -0.68 -7.91
N VAL A 87 -10.42 -0.54 -8.65
CA VAL A 87 -10.91 0.76 -9.14
C VAL A 87 -11.91 1.34 -8.15
N PHE A 88 -11.76 2.62 -7.84
CA PHE A 88 -12.71 3.42 -7.06
C PHE A 88 -13.39 4.40 -8.01
N ASP A 89 -14.68 4.22 -8.23
CA ASP A 89 -15.45 4.86 -9.29
C ASP A 89 -16.67 5.64 -8.79
N GLU A 90 -16.77 5.87 -7.47
CA GLU A 90 -17.84 6.68 -6.90
C GLU A 90 -17.89 8.06 -7.60
N PRO A 91 -19.02 8.45 -8.25
CA PRO A 91 -19.07 9.67 -9.05
C PRO A 91 -18.77 10.96 -8.30
N SER A 92 -19.03 11.00 -7.01
CA SER A 92 -18.82 12.17 -6.14
C SER A 92 -17.50 12.16 -5.37
N ARG A 93 -16.61 11.17 -5.63
CA ARG A 93 -15.36 11.02 -4.90
C ARG A 93 -14.38 12.18 -5.04
N ASP A 94 -14.47 12.93 -6.13
CA ASP A 94 -13.61 14.08 -6.42
C ASP A 94 -14.50 15.29 -6.77
N ASP A 95 -14.37 16.37 -5.99
CA ASP A 95 -15.14 17.62 -6.14
C ASP A 95 -14.78 18.42 -7.40
N ARG A 96 -13.69 18.05 -8.08
CA ARG A 96 -13.25 18.69 -9.33
C ARG A 96 -13.94 18.15 -10.57
N GLY A 97 -14.60 16.99 -10.48
CA GLY A 97 -15.33 16.38 -11.59
C GLY A 97 -15.32 14.86 -11.58
N TRP A 98 -15.67 14.27 -12.71
CA TRP A 98 -15.76 12.82 -12.88
C TRP A 98 -14.35 12.19 -12.94
N VAL A 99 -13.96 11.50 -11.89
CA VAL A 99 -12.63 10.88 -11.73
C VAL A 99 -12.77 9.41 -11.33
N LEU A 100 -12.10 8.54 -12.05
CA LEU A 100 -11.84 7.16 -11.62
C LEU A 100 -10.45 7.10 -10.99
N SER A 101 -10.30 6.41 -9.86
CA SER A 101 -8.99 6.09 -9.30
C SER A 101 -8.69 4.61 -9.41
N VAL A 102 -7.61 4.26 -10.07
CA VAL A 102 -7.04 2.92 -10.04
C VAL A 102 -6.07 2.85 -8.87
N ALA A 103 -6.56 2.35 -7.73
CA ALA A 103 -5.77 2.27 -6.53
C ALA A 103 -4.72 1.15 -6.60
N HIS A 104 -3.56 1.43 -6.01
CA HIS A 104 -2.45 0.49 -5.87
C HIS A 104 -2.06 0.36 -4.40
N VAL A 105 -1.42 -0.75 -4.08
CA VAL A 105 -0.86 -1.02 -2.74
C VAL A 105 0.58 -1.50 -2.88
N ASP A 106 1.43 -1.06 -1.97
CA ASP A 106 2.78 -1.58 -1.76
C ASP A 106 3.03 -1.76 -0.27
N VAL A 107 3.82 -2.76 0.09
CA VAL A 107 4.28 -3.01 1.46
C VAL A 107 5.78 -2.83 1.49
N VAL A 108 6.25 -1.92 2.33
CA VAL A 108 7.63 -1.42 2.28
C VAL A 108 8.25 -1.47 3.67
N PRO A 109 9.44 -2.08 3.85
CA PRO A 109 10.15 -2.00 5.12
C PRO A 109 10.42 -0.54 5.51
N LEU A 110 10.34 -0.23 6.80
CA LEU A 110 10.51 1.14 7.30
C LEU A 110 11.83 1.77 6.84
N VAL A 111 12.91 1.00 6.83
CA VAL A 111 14.24 1.45 6.39
C VAL A 111 14.23 2.00 4.96
N ALA A 112 13.40 1.46 4.07
CA ALA A 112 13.28 1.95 2.69
C ALA A 112 12.48 3.26 2.58
N LEU A 113 11.84 3.71 3.66
CA LEU A 113 11.10 4.96 3.74
C LEU A 113 11.87 6.08 4.45
N GLU A 114 12.98 5.78 5.12
CA GLU A 114 13.72 6.74 5.95
C GLU A 114 14.12 8.01 5.20
N GLU A 115 14.57 7.89 3.95
CA GLU A 115 14.95 9.05 3.16
C GLU A 115 13.73 9.91 2.78
N ALA A 116 12.62 9.27 2.42
CA ALA A 116 11.36 9.96 2.13
C ALA A 116 10.82 10.73 3.34
N LEU A 117 10.96 10.14 4.53
CA LEU A 117 10.47 10.70 5.79
C LEU A 117 11.28 11.90 6.31
N LYS A 118 12.45 12.21 5.73
CA LYS A 118 13.19 13.45 6.04
C LYS A 118 12.52 14.70 5.48
N SER A 119 11.60 14.54 4.53
CA SER A 119 10.83 15.65 3.95
C SER A 119 9.63 16.01 4.82
N ASP A 120 9.46 17.29 5.15
CA ASP A 120 8.27 17.81 5.83
C ASP A 120 6.95 17.59 5.04
N GLY A 121 7.08 17.24 3.76
CA GLY A 121 5.97 16.91 2.86
C GLY A 121 5.55 15.44 2.91
N VAL A 122 6.21 14.59 3.68
CA VAL A 122 5.95 13.15 3.76
C VAL A 122 5.86 12.74 5.23
N ARG A 123 4.90 11.89 5.58
CA ARG A 123 4.79 11.32 6.92
C ARG A 123 4.19 9.92 6.90
N LEU A 124 4.40 9.17 7.96
CA LEU A 124 3.58 8.00 8.28
C LEU A 124 2.38 8.42 9.15
N ALA A 125 1.25 7.78 8.90
CA ALA A 125 0.08 7.86 9.77
C ALA A 125 -0.31 6.46 10.23
N SER A 126 -0.48 6.28 11.55
CA SER A 126 -0.97 5.01 12.08
C SER A 126 -2.43 4.83 11.70
N VAL A 127 -2.77 3.70 11.06
CA VAL A 127 -4.13 3.42 10.60
C VAL A 127 -5.12 3.34 11.76
N THR A 128 -4.68 2.77 12.89
CA THR A 128 -5.51 2.62 14.09
C THR A 128 -5.28 3.69 15.14
N GLY A 129 -4.08 4.29 15.17
CA GLY A 129 -3.70 5.31 16.13
C GLY A 129 -4.17 6.72 15.76
N GLU A 130 -4.43 6.96 14.47
CA GLU A 130 -4.87 8.26 13.95
C GLU A 130 -6.16 8.14 13.10
N PRO A 131 -7.25 7.55 13.64
CA PRO A 131 -8.46 7.25 12.86
C PRO A 131 -9.11 8.50 12.26
N ASP A 132 -9.11 9.63 12.96
CA ASP A 132 -9.70 10.87 12.46
C ASP A 132 -8.91 11.44 11.27
N LEU A 133 -7.58 11.32 11.29
CA LEU A 133 -6.74 11.71 10.15
C LEU A 133 -7.05 10.84 8.93
N ILE A 134 -7.11 9.54 9.13
CA ILE A 134 -7.41 8.59 8.03
C ILE A 134 -8.81 8.84 7.47
N ALA A 135 -9.82 8.99 8.32
CA ALA A 135 -11.20 9.30 7.90
C ALA A 135 -11.32 10.65 7.18
N GLY A 136 -10.49 11.61 7.55
CA GLY A 136 -10.45 12.95 6.94
C GLY A 136 -9.65 13.07 5.65
N LEU A 137 -9.07 11.97 5.12
CA LEU A 137 -8.35 11.99 3.85
C LEU A 137 -9.28 12.36 2.68
N PRO A 138 -8.85 13.23 1.77
CA PRO A 138 -9.67 13.67 0.65
C PRO A 138 -9.86 12.57 -0.41
N TYR A 139 -10.80 12.77 -1.32
CA TYR A 139 -11.02 11.96 -2.54
C TYR A 139 -11.27 10.47 -2.29
N GLY A 140 -11.92 10.11 -1.20
CA GLY A 140 -12.17 8.71 -0.85
C GLY A 140 -10.89 7.91 -0.52
N HIS A 141 -9.79 8.58 -0.16
CA HIS A 141 -8.55 7.90 0.19
C HIS A 141 -8.68 7.04 1.45
N ALA A 142 -9.60 7.35 2.35
CA ALA A 142 -9.90 6.51 3.51
C ALA A 142 -10.31 5.09 3.10
N ASP A 143 -11.15 4.96 2.06
CA ASP A 143 -11.63 3.67 1.54
C ASP A 143 -10.49 2.90 0.87
N ILE A 144 -9.58 3.61 0.18
CA ILE A 144 -8.38 3.00 -0.41
C ILE A 144 -7.47 2.44 0.70
N VAL A 145 -7.25 3.19 1.79
CA VAL A 145 -6.48 2.71 2.95
C VAL A 145 -7.14 1.50 3.59
N ALA A 146 -8.45 1.55 3.82
CA ALA A 146 -9.19 0.42 4.39
C ALA A 146 -9.04 -0.85 3.55
N LYS A 147 -9.19 -0.73 2.23
CA LYS A 147 -9.03 -1.84 1.29
C LYS A 147 -7.59 -2.37 1.21
N ALA A 148 -6.61 -1.47 1.28
CA ALA A 148 -5.20 -1.86 1.31
C ALA A 148 -4.84 -2.63 2.60
N VAL A 149 -5.37 -2.22 3.76
CA VAL A 149 -5.18 -2.93 5.03
C VAL A 149 -5.89 -4.29 5.02
N GLU A 150 -7.09 -4.38 4.46
CA GLU A 150 -7.79 -5.66 4.26
C GLU A 150 -6.93 -6.61 3.42
N TRP A 151 -6.41 -6.13 2.30
CA TRP A 151 -5.50 -6.91 1.45
C TRP A 151 -4.22 -7.32 2.19
N LEU A 152 -3.59 -6.40 2.94
CA LEU A 152 -2.40 -6.70 3.74
C LEU A 152 -2.66 -7.85 4.72
N ARG A 153 -3.77 -7.78 5.46
CA ARG A 153 -4.17 -8.84 6.40
C ARG A 153 -4.35 -10.18 5.72
N ALA A 154 -4.99 -10.18 4.54
CA ALA A 154 -5.22 -11.41 3.78
C ALA A 154 -3.90 -12.07 3.34
N VAL A 155 -2.94 -11.29 2.80
CA VAL A 155 -1.66 -11.86 2.36
C VAL A 155 -0.78 -12.32 3.53
N TYR A 156 -0.83 -11.62 4.67
CA TYR A 156 -0.12 -12.03 5.88
C TYR A 156 -0.78 -13.23 6.57
N ALA A 157 -2.07 -13.48 6.39
CA ALA A 157 -2.68 -14.72 6.86
C ALA A 157 -2.12 -15.96 6.15
N GLU A 158 -1.65 -15.81 4.90
CA GLU A 158 -1.23 -16.94 4.05
C GLU A 158 0.28 -17.17 4.00
N ALA A 159 1.10 -16.14 4.20
CA ALA A 159 2.54 -16.23 3.99
C ALA A 159 3.35 -15.54 5.11
N PRO A 160 4.55 -16.08 5.46
CA PRO A 160 5.43 -15.45 6.43
C PRO A 160 6.09 -14.22 5.83
N ASP A 161 5.71 -13.04 6.31
CA ASP A 161 6.27 -11.74 5.97
C ASP A 161 6.42 -11.46 4.46
N PRO A 162 5.32 -11.50 3.68
CA PRO A 162 5.37 -11.30 2.23
C PRO A 162 5.80 -9.88 1.83
N GLY A 163 5.74 -8.92 2.75
CA GLY A 163 6.20 -7.54 2.57
C GLY A 163 7.68 -7.31 2.89
N ALA A 164 8.39 -8.34 3.34
CA ALA A 164 9.76 -8.25 3.81
C ALA A 164 9.97 -7.14 4.85
N LEU A 165 9.06 -7.04 5.84
CA LEU A 165 9.08 -6.02 6.88
C LEU A 165 10.08 -6.35 8.00
N LEU A 166 10.48 -7.61 8.17
CA LEU A 166 11.53 -8.04 9.09
C LEU A 166 12.87 -8.16 8.39
N ASP A 167 13.92 -7.76 9.07
CA ASP A 167 15.27 -8.09 8.66
C ASP A 167 15.54 -9.58 8.87
N GLU A 168 16.23 -10.22 7.94
CA GLU A 168 16.67 -11.60 8.06
C GLU A 168 18.09 -11.69 8.62
N PRO A 169 18.35 -12.69 9.47
CA PRO A 169 17.43 -13.72 9.95
C PRO A 169 16.60 -13.25 11.17
N PHE A 170 15.39 -13.79 11.35
CA PHE A 170 14.48 -13.46 12.44
C PHE A 170 14.04 -14.70 13.24
N THR A 171 13.46 -14.50 14.43
CA THR A 171 12.87 -15.56 15.24
C THR A 171 11.38 -15.75 14.91
N LEU A 172 10.81 -16.91 15.22
CA LEU A 172 9.36 -17.11 15.14
C LEU A 172 8.56 -16.18 16.06
N LYS A 173 9.19 -15.67 17.10
CA LYS A 173 8.60 -14.67 17.98
C LYS A 173 8.47 -13.33 17.25
N ASP A 174 9.54 -12.85 16.63
CA ASP A 174 9.53 -11.59 15.87
C ASP A 174 8.49 -11.67 14.74
N LEU A 175 8.46 -12.79 14.02
CA LEU A 175 7.47 -13.01 12.96
C LEU A 175 6.03 -12.98 13.51
N ARG A 176 5.76 -13.64 14.66
CA ARG A 176 4.43 -13.63 15.25
C ARG A 176 4.02 -12.23 15.71
N GLU A 177 4.93 -11.50 16.34
CA GLU A 177 4.68 -10.12 16.77
C GLU A 177 4.35 -9.20 15.59
N LEU A 178 5.07 -9.33 14.46
CA LEU A 178 4.72 -8.63 13.23
C LEU A 178 3.31 -8.99 12.74
N HIS A 179 2.99 -10.28 12.70
CA HIS A 179 1.67 -10.75 12.25
C HIS A 179 0.53 -10.30 13.19
N GLU A 180 0.78 -10.21 14.50
CA GLU A 180 -0.17 -9.67 15.47
C GLU A 180 -0.46 -8.18 15.22
N VAL A 181 0.57 -7.40 14.89
CA VAL A 181 0.42 -6.00 14.48
C VAL A 181 -0.43 -5.87 13.21
N VAL A 182 -0.12 -6.66 12.18
CA VAL A 182 -0.87 -6.63 10.92
C VAL A 182 -2.32 -7.08 11.10
N ALA A 183 -2.54 -8.15 11.87
CA ALA A 183 -3.87 -8.65 12.17
C ALA A 183 -4.69 -7.68 13.04
N GLY A 184 -4.02 -6.87 13.86
CA GLY A 184 -4.64 -6.02 14.88
C GLY A 184 -5.17 -6.83 16.06
N ALA A 185 -4.68 -8.05 16.28
CA ALA A 185 -5.14 -8.95 17.34
C ALA A 185 -4.02 -9.96 17.71
N PRO A 186 -4.01 -10.45 18.98
CA PRO A 186 -3.07 -11.47 19.40
C PRO A 186 -3.30 -12.80 18.66
N LEU A 187 -2.23 -13.51 18.36
CA LEU A 187 -2.24 -14.80 17.68
C LEU A 187 -1.80 -15.92 18.61
N MET A 188 -2.53 -17.03 18.59
CA MET A 188 -2.22 -18.23 19.39
C MET A 188 -0.87 -18.83 18.94
N ARG A 189 0.13 -18.82 19.82
CA ARG A 189 1.53 -19.20 19.56
C ARG A 189 1.68 -20.54 18.84
N ASP A 190 1.03 -21.59 19.34
CA ASP A 190 1.20 -22.94 18.79
C ASP A 190 0.49 -23.10 17.44
N THR A 191 -0.65 -22.45 17.24
CA THR A 191 -1.35 -22.42 15.96
C THR A 191 -0.54 -21.67 14.91
N PHE A 192 -0.05 -20.48 15.27
CA PHE A 192 0.81 -19.67 14.41
C PHE A 192 2.08 -20.44 13.99
N ARG A 193 2.78 -21.04 14.96
CA ARG A 193 3.96 -21.83 14.72
C ARG A 193 3.69 -22.96 13.74
N ARG A 194 2.67 -23.79 14.00
CA ARG A 194 2.31 -24.94 13.17
C ARG A 194 2.02 -24.54 11.72
N TYR A 195 1.44 -23.34 11.51
CA TYR A 195 1.05 -22.88 10.19
C TYR A 195 2.19 -22.19 9.45
N MET A 196 3.02 -21.39 10.12
CA MET A 196 4.05 -20.57 9.48
C MET A 196 5.44 -21.23 9.43
N GLU A 197 5.84 -22.01 10.46
CA GLU A 197 7.16 -22.64 10.51
C GLU A 197 7.47 -23.51 9.28
N PRO A 198 6.53 -24.32 8.71
CA PRO A 198 6.80 -25.10 7.52
C PRO A 198 7.07 -24.30 6.24
N LYS A 199 6.74 -23.00 6.24
CA LYS A 199 6.93 -22.07 5.11
C LYS A 199 8.24 -21.28 5.21
N LEU A 200 9.05 -21.56 6.22
CA LEU A 200 10.32 -20.88 6.50
C LEU A 200 11.50 -21.80 6.22
N ALA A 201 12.64 -21.22 5.87
CA ALA A 201 13.91 -21.93 5.79
C ALA A 201 14.73 -21.70 7.08
N GLY A 202 15.17 -22.79 7.71
CA GLY A 202 16.02 -22.73 8.90
C GLY A 202 17.46 -22.35 8.53
N THR A 203 18.05 -21.41 9.24
CA THR A 203 19.46 -21.01 9.03
C THR A 203 20.46 -21.94 9.69
N GLY A 204 20.01 -22.81 10.60
CA GLY A 204 20.89 -23.58 11.50
C GLY A 204 21.48 -22.77 12.64
N GLN A 205 21.23 -21.48 12.72
CA GLN A 205 21.75 -20.57 13.74
C GLN A 205 20.74 -20.35 14.86
N MET A 206 21.26 -19.85 16.00
CA MET A 206 20.48 -19.46 17.17
C MET A 206 20.66 -17.95 17.40
N SER A 207 19.63 -17.28 17.94
CA SER A 207 19.77 -15.91 18.42
C SER A 207 20.76 -15.82 19.60
N ASP A 208 21.31 -14.63 19.82
CA ASP A 208 22.33 -14.36 20.86
C ASP A 208 21.84 -14.50 22.30
N GLY A 209 20.53 -14.66 22.51
CA GLY A 209 19.93 -14.82 23.84
C GLY A 209 19.87 -13.53 24.68
N THR A 210 20.25 -12.37 24.15
CA THR A 210 20.22 -11.08 24.86
C THR A 210 18.81 -10.68 25.33
N ARG A 211 17.77 -11.20 24.67
CA ARG A 211 16.36 -10.97 25.00
C ARG A 211 15.63 -12.22 25.51
N GLY A 212 16.36 -13.17 26.15
CA GLY A 212 15.82 -14.40 26.72
C GLY A 212 16.56 -15.66 26.25
N ARG A 213 15.88 -16.85 26.36
CA ARG A 213 16.49 -18.11 25.90
C ARG A 213 16.77 -18.05 24.41
N PRO A 214 17.98 -18.51 23.93
CA PRO A 214 18.29 -18.58 22.51
C PRO A 214 17.20 -19.31 21.71
N SER A 215 16.82 -18.73 20.59
CA SER A 215 15.77 -19.23 19.69
C SER A 215 16.32 -19.48 18.30
N ARG A 216 15.76 -20.45 17.59
CA ARG A 216 16.14 -20.72 16.20
C ARG A 216 15.88 -19.50 15.31
N LEU A 217 16.83 -19.26 14.41
CA LEU A 217 16.74 -18.21 13.40
C LEU A 217 16.27 -18.77 12.07
N TRP A 218 15.42 -17.98 11.39
CA TRP A 218 14.73 -18.35 10.18
C TRP A 218 14.89 -17.26 9.13
N VAL A 219 14.77 -17.65 7.87
CA VAL A 219 14.61 -16.77 6.73
C VAL A 219 13.35 -17.15 5.97
N ARG A 220 12.85 -16.27 5.12
CA ARG A 220 11.69 -16.56 4.27
C ARG A 220 12.02 -17.76 3.39
N GLY A 221 11.08 -18.69 3.27
CA GLY A 221 11.17 -19.78 2.30
C GLY A 221 10.97 -19.21 0.89
N GLY A 222 11.77 -19.69 -0.06
CA GLY A 222 11.63 -19.37 -1.48
C GLY A 222 10.40 -20.02 -2.12
#